data_b7c1efcdd069015357dc8c18fe7d6bc8
#
_entry.id   b7c1efcdd069015357dc8c18fe7d6bc8
#
_cell.length_a   1.000
_cell.length_b   1.000
_cell.length_c   1.000
_cell.angle_alpha   90.00
_cell.angle_beta   90.00
_cell.angle_gamma   90.00
#
_symmetry.space_group_name_H-M   'P 1'
#
loop_
_entity.id
_entity.type
_entity.pdbx_description
1 polymer ?
#
loop_
_entity_poly.entity_id
_entity_poly.type
_entity_poly.pdbx_seq_one_letter_code
_entity_poly.pdbx_strand_id
1 'polypeptide(L)'
;MAATETTLQKLARSQARKRLSRSLPKHAKVQLGCGEHRFDGWLNIDINRAVNPDVRLDLRAGFPAPAESVAFIFSEHVFEHLALDDGRRIFIDCYAALEQDGVMRIAMPDLHYIAERYMEGRYEGEGGPEAQRDADYRRIDSPALLFNFALRSWGHCYLYDFAELDLRLRQAGFTKVDRQQLGKSLHPELVGLEQRAESRLIVEATK
;
A
#
# COMPACT_ATOMS: atom_id res chain seq x y z
N MET A 1 -5.30 1.55 23.07
CA MET A 1 -6.20 2.73 23.19
C MET A 1 -6.22 3.41 21.82
N ALA A 2 -7.36 3.51 21.15
CA ALA A 2 -7.45 4.22 19.88
C ALA A 2 -7.18 5.72 20.13
N ALA A 3 -6.22 6.29 19.40
CA ALA A 3 -5.94 7.72 19.49
C ALA A 3 -7.18 8.51 19.03
N THR A 4 -7.58 9.49 19.82
CA THR A 4 -8.76 10.31 19.52
C THR A 4 -8.46 11.21 18.32
N GLU A 5 -9.21 11.05 17.23
CA GLU A 5 -9.06 11.85 16.00
C GLU A 5 -9.23 13.35 16.30
N THR A 6 -8.26 14.16 15.89
CA THR A 6 -8.29 15.62 16.09
C THR A 6 -9.35 16.31 15.21
N THR A 7 -9.74 17.54 15.56
CA THR A 7 -10.69 18.34 14.76
C THR A 7 -10.18 18.57 13.33
N LEU A 8 -8.88 18.79 13.16
CA LEU A 8 -8.26 18.96 11.83
C LEU A 8 -8.33 17.67 11.00
N GLN A 9 -8.08 16.52 11.62
CA GLN A 9 -8.19 15.22 10.95
C GLN A 9 -9.65 14.94 10.52
N LYS A 10 -10.63 15.24 11.37
CA LYS A 10 -12.07 15.13 11.01
C LYS A 10 -12.45 16.00 9.83
N LEU A 11 -11.94 17.25 9.79
CA LEU A 11 -12.20 18.16 8.68
C LEU A 11 -11.57 17.66 7.37
N ALA A 12 -10.30 17.24 7.42
CA ALA A 12 -9.60 16.68 6.27
C ALA A 12 -10.32 15.43 5.73
N ARG A 13 -10.72 14.52 6.62
CA ARG A 13 -11.48 13.31 6.28
C ARG A 13 -12.85 13.65 5.63
N SER A 14 -13.56 14.66 6.15
CA SER A 14 -14.83 15.12 5.58
C SER A 14 -14.64 15.69 4.16
N GLN A 15 -13.59 16.47 3.93
CA GLN A 15 -13.26 17.00 2.60
C GLN A 15 -12.87 15.89 1.63
N ALA A 16 -12.07 14.92 2.07
CA ALA A 16 -11.69 13.74 1.30
C ALA A 16 -12.94 12.94 0.89
N ARG A 17 -13.86 12.70 1.83
CA ARG A 17 -15.13 12.01 1.54
C ARG A 17 -15.95 12.70 0.45
N LYS A 18 -16.08 14.03 0.50
CA LYS A 18 -16.80 14.79 -0.53
C LYS A 18 -16.15 14.67 -1.91
N ARG A 19 -14.82 14.67 -1.97
CA ARG A 19 -14.09 14.49 -3.23
C ARG A 19 -14.30 13.09 -3.79
N LEU A 20 -14.07 12.05 -2.97
CA LEU A 20 -14.23 10.66 -3.38
C LEU A 20 -15.67 10.37 -3.84
N SER A 21 -16.69 10.82 -3.10
CA SER A 21 -18.11 10.63 -3.49
C SER A 21 -18.49 11.26 -4.84
N ARG A 22 -17.73 12.27 -5.29
CA ARG A 22 -17.95 12.91 -6.61
C ARG A 22 -17.16 12.25 -7.74
N SER A 23 -16.06 11.57 -7.41
CA SER A 23 -15.11 11.04 -8.39
C SER A 23 -15.24 9.54 -8.60
N LEU A 24 -15.87 8.81 -7.66
CA LEU A 24 -16.02 7.36 -7.74
C LEU A 24 -17.25 6.97 -8.57
N PRO A 25 -17.08 6.30 -9.72
CA PRO A 25 -18.17 5.61 -10.40
C PRO A 25 -18.61 4.38 -9.58
N LYS A 26 -19.71 3.74 -9.96
CA LYS A 26 -20.05 2.39 -9.46
C LYS A 26 -19.00 1.37 -9.95
N HIS A 27 -18.72 0.37 -9.13
CA HIS A 27 -17.72 -0.66 -9.42
C HIS A 27 -16.34 -0.07 -9.72
N ALA A 28 -15.97 0.97 -8.96
CA ALA A 28 -14.72 1.68 -9.19
C ALA A 28 -13.51 0.77 -8.98
N LYS A 29 -12.47 1.03 -9.77
CA LYS A 29 -11.11 0.54 -9.53
C LYS A 29 -10.28 1.69 -8.99
N VAL A 30 -9.59 1.50 -7.86
CA VAL A 30 -8.88 2.57 -7.15
C VAL A 30 -7.41 2.18 -6.97
N GLN A 31 -6.51 3.06 -7.39
CA GLN A 31 -5.07 2.96 -7.11
C GLN A 31 -4.71 3.94 -5.98
N LEU A 32 -4.22 3.40 -4.86
CA LEU A 32 -3.71 4.19 -3.73
C LEU A 32 -2.20 4.38 -3.86
N GLY A 33 -1.74 5.64 -3.88
CA GLY A 33 -0.33 5.98 -4.08
C GLY A 33 0.13 5.70 -5.51
N CYS A 34 -0.52 6.32 -6.50
CA CYS A 34 -0.24 6.01 -7.90
C CYS A 34 1.17 6.41 -8.36
N GLY A 35 1.83 7.35 -7.68
CA GLY A 35 3.11 7.85 -8.14
C GLY A 35 3.05 8.31 -9.60
N GLU A 36 4.09 8.01 -10.36
CA GLU A 36 4.17 8.32 -11.79
C GLU A 36 3.43 7.29 -12.67
N HIS A 37 3.01 6.15 -12.09
CA HIS A 37 2.39 5.03 -12.81
C HIS A 37 0.87 5.02 -12.63
N ARG A 38 0.18 5.88 -13.38
CA ARG A 38 -1.28 5.95 -13.38
C ARG A 38 -1.87 4.88 -14.27
N PHE A 39 -2.95 4.25 -13.82
CA PHE A 39 -3.68 3.24 -14.59
C PHE A 39 -4.91 3.83 -15.29
N ASP A 40 -5.05 3.55 -16.56
CA ASP A 40 -6.23 3.93 -17.33
C ASP A 40 -7.48 3.18 -16.83
N GLY A 41 -8.58 3.91 -16.65
CA GLY A 41 -9.83 3.37 -16.11
C GLY A 41 -9.83 3.09 -14.60
N TRP A 42 -8.78 3.55 -13.88
CA TRP A 42 -8.70 3.55 -12.43
C TRP A 42 -8.80 4.97 -11.88
N LEU A 43 -9.34 5.13 -10.67
CA LEU A 43 -9.20 6.37 -9.92
C LEU A 43 -7.82 6.37 -9.24
N ASN A 44 -6.92 7.18 -9.77
CA ASN A 44 -5.54 7.27 -9.31
C ASN A 44 -5.43 8.32 -8.19
N ILE A 45 -5.02 7.87 -7.01
CA ILE A 45 -4.96 8.69 -5.80
C ILE A 45 -3.50 8.82 -5.36
N ASP A 46 -3.07 10.04 -5.05
CA ASP A 46 -1.75 10.31 -4.47
C ASP A 46 -1.78 11.59 -3.61
N ILE A 47 -0.83 11.70 -2.68
CA ILE A 47 -0.58 12.93 -1.93
C ILE A 47 0.22 13.95 -2.76
N ASN A 48 1.10 13.46 -3.64
CA ASN A 48 1.99 14.26 -4.45
C ASN A 48 1.24 14.86 -5.66
N ARG A 49 1.07 16.17 -5.64
CA ARG A 49 0.42 16.88 -6.74
C ARG A 49 1.20 16.81 -8.07
N ALA A 50 2.52 16.65 -8.01
CA ALA A 50 3.36 16.64 -9.20
C ALA A 50 3.10 15.44 -10.13
N VAL A 51 2.61 14.31 -9.58
CA VAL A 51 2.24 13.12 -10.37
C VAL A 51 0.84 13.22 -11.02
N ASN A 52 0.17 14.36 -10.84
CA ASN A 52 -1.14 14.66 -11.43
C ASN A 52 -2.21 13.58 -11.14
N PRO A 53 -2.48 13.24 -9.86
CA PRO A 53 -3.47 12.24 -9.52
C PRO A 53 -4.89 12.74 -9.83
N ASP A 54 -5.83 11.81 -10.06
CA ASP A 54 -7.27 12.17 -10.22
C ASP A 54 -7.84 12.76 -8.94
N VAL A 55 -7.40 12.21 -7.79
CA VAL A 55 -7.73 12.75 -6.47
C VAL A 55 -6.47 12.89 -5.63
N ARG A 56 -6.17 14.12 -5.22
CA ARG A 56 -5.14 14.36 -4.23
C ARG A 56 -5.66 14.05 -2.84
N LEU A 57 -5.06 13.04 -2.17
CA LEU A 57 -5.44 12.60 -0.84
C LEU A 57 -4.22 12.20 -0.02
N ASP A 58 -4.13 12.70 1.20
CA ASP A 58 -3.22 12.18 2.22
C ASP A 58 -3.88 11.00 2.93
N LEU A 59 -3.38 9.79 2.72
CA LEU A 59 -3.92 8.58 3.31
C LEU A 59 -3.83 8.54 4.84
N ARG A 60 -2.97 9.35 5.46
CA ARG A 60 -2.96 9.52 6.92
C ARG A 60 -4.28 10.10 7.46
N ALA A 61 -5.05 10.78 6.61
CA ALA A 61 -6.42 11.19 6.91
C ALA A 61 -7.46 10.08 6.66
N GLY A 62 -7.04 8.90 6.18
CA GLY A 62 -7.87 7.75 5.83
C GLY A 62 -8.32 7.74 4.37
N PHE A 63 -9.06 6.69 4.00
CA PHE A 63 -9.70 6.53 2.69
C PHE A 63 -11.23 6.49 2.84
N PRO A 64 -11.90 7.63 3.11
CA PRO A 64 -13.32 7.69 3.41
C PRO A 64 -14.19 7.65 2.15
N ALA A 65 -14.01 6.66 1.30
CA ALA A 65 -14.86 6.42 0.14
C ALA A 65 -16.29 6.02 0.57
N PRO A 66 -17.31 6.18 -0.28
CA PRO A 66 -18.63 5.62 -0.03
C PRO A 66 -18.54 4.11 0.19
N ALA A 67 -19.36 3.58 1.11
CA ALA A 67 -19.41 2.14 1.32
C ALA A 67 -19.87 1.41 0.04
N GLU A 68 -19.30 0.23 -0.19
CA GLU A 68 -19.70 -0.66 -1.29
C GLU A 68 -19.72 0.02 -2.68
N SER A 69 -18.69 0.83 -2.95
CA SER A 69 -18.56 1.59 -4.21
C SER A 69 -17.34 1.18 -5.05
N VAL A 70 -16.47 0.31 -4.51
CA VAL A 70 -15.19 -0.04 -5.11
C VAL A 70 -15.12 -1.55 -5.34
N ALA A 71 -14.85 -1.98 -6.58
CA ALA A 71 -14.66 -3.39 -6.92
C ALA A 71 -13.21 -3.85 -6.65
N PHE A 72 -12.23 -3.01 -7.00
CA PHE A 72 -10.81 -3.33 -6.82
C PHE A 72 -10.04 -2.17 -6.23
N ILE A 73 -9.16 -2.49 -5.28
CA ILE A 73 -8.16 -1.55 -4.75
C ILE A 73 -6.77 -2.13 -5.02
N PHE A 74 -5.88 -1.32 -5.58
CA PHE A 74 -4.47 -1.64 -5.75
C PHE A 74 -3.60 -0.62 -5.02
N SER A 75 -2.54 -1.10 -4.38
CA SER A 75 -1.54 -0.27 -3.73
C SER A 75 -0.15 -0.91 -3.86
N GLU A 76 0.83 -0.15 -4.33
CA GLU A 76 2.22 -0.58 -4.40
C GLU A 76 3.13 0.43 -3.71
N HIS A 77 3.97 -0.03 -2.77
CA HIS A 77 4.91 0.78 -1.99
C HIS A 77 4.28 2.02 -1.32
N VAL A 78 3.23 1.80 -0.53
CA VAL A 78 2.50 2.86 0.18
C VAL A 78 2.41 2.59 1.68
N PHE A 79 2.03 1.37 2.07
CA PHE A 79 1.70 1.07 3.46
C PHE A 79 2.93 1.11 4.38
N GLU A 80 4.12 0.81 3.85
CA GLU A 80 5.38 0.93 4.58
C GLU A 80 5.73 2.38 4.98
N HIS A 81 5.15 3.37 4.29
CA HIS A 81 5.33 4.80 4.59
C HIS A 81 4.31 5.34 5.62
N LEU A 82 3.41 4.49 6.09
CA LEU A 82 2.40 4.85 7.07
C LEU A 82 2.75 4.30 8.45
N ALA A 83 2.45 5.06 9.50
CA ALA A 83 2.49 4.52 10.84
C ALA A 83 1.45 3.41 10.98
N LEU A 84 1.71 2.42 11.86
CA LEU A 84 0.84 1.25 12.04
C LEU A 84 -0.64 1.61 12.25
N ASP A 85 -0.93 2.61 13.07
CA ASP A 85 -2.31 3.01 13.35
C ASP A 85 -2.99 3.70 12.16
N ASP A 86 -2.23 4.40 11.30
CA ASP A 86 -2.75 4.94 10.05
C ASP A 86 -3.05 3.82 9.06
N GLY A 87 -2.14 2.84 8.91
CA GLY A 87 -2.34 1.65 8.09
C GLY A 87 -3.59 0.87 8.49
N ARG A 88 -3.76 0.61 9.79
CA ARG A 88 -4.95 -0.08 10.34
C ARG A 88 -6.25 0.65 9.97
N ARG A 89 -6.27 1.97 10.09
CA ARG A 89 -7.45 2.78 9.74
C ARG A 89 -7.77 2.67 8.26
N ILE A 90 -6.75 2.72 7.39
CA ILE A 90 -6.94 2.61 5.95
C ILE A 90 -7.45 1.21 5.56
N PHE A 91 -6.99 0.14 6.18
CA PHE A 91 -7.52 -1.19 5.92
C PHE A 91 -9.02 -1.28 6.24
N ILE A 92 -9.46 -0.69 7.37
CA ILE A 92 -10.88 -0.60 7.72
C ILE A 92 -11.66 0.23 6.69
N ASP A 93 -11.12 1.37 6.26
CA ASP A 93 -11.75 2.23 5.26
C ASP A 93 -11.85 1.52 3.89
N CYS A 94 -10.79 0.80 3.48
CA CYS A 94 -10.78 0.01 2.25
C CYS A 94 -11.80 -1.13 2.30
N TYR A 95 -11.87 -1.86 3.41
CA TYR A 95 -12.89 -2.89 3.62
C TYR A 95 -14.30 -2.33 3.51
N ALA A 96 -14.57 -1.18 4.15
CA ALA A 96 -15.89 -0.55 4.08
C ALA A 96 -16.24 -0.06 2.66
N ALA A 97 -15.24 0.42 1.91
CA ALA A 97 -15.43 0.92 0.55
C ALA A 97 -15.63 -0.20 -0.49
N LEU A 98 -15.02 -1.36 -0.27
CA LEU A 98 -15.14 -2.51 -1.18
C LEU A 98 -16.58 -3.03 -1.21
N GLU A 99 -17.00 -3.44 -2.39
CA GLU A 99 -18.22 -4.20 -2.63
C GLU A 99 -18.09 -5.61 -2.07
N GLN A 100 -19.21 -6.34 -1.99
CA GLN A 100 -19.16 -7.77 -1.69
C GLN A 100 -18.30 -8.48 -2.75
N ASP A 101 -17.40 -9.36 -2.32
CA ASP A 101 -16.40 -10.05 -3.14
C ASP A 101 -15.36 -9.10 -3.80
N GLY A 102 -15.35 -7.81 -3.42
CA GLY A 102 -14.33 -6.87 -3.85
C GLY A 102 -12.95 -7.21 -3.29
N VAL A 103 -11.90 -6.90 -4.05
CA VAL A 103 -10.53 -7.32 -3.74
C VAL A 103 -9.60 -6.13 -3.58
N MET A 104 -8.81 -6.17 -2.51
CA MET A 104 -7.67 -5.29 -2.30
C MET A 104 -6.38 -6.05 -2.57
N ARG A 105 -5.55 -5.56 -3.53
CA ARG A 105 -4.21 -6.07 -3.79
C ARG A 105 -3.18 -5.08 -3.28
N ILE A 106 -2.24 -5.60 -2.49
CA ILE A 106 -1.16 -4.83 -1.86
C ILE A 106 0.16 -5.44 -2.27
N ALA A 107 1.10 -4.62 -2.72
CA ALA A 107 2.46 -5.01 -3.06
C ALA A 107 3.45 -4.08 -2.33
N MET A 108 4.44 -4.65 -1.63
CA MET A 108 5.39 -3.89 -0.81
C MET A 108 6.65 -4.69 -0.49
N PRO A 109 7.68 -4.07 0.15
CA PRO A 109 8.81 -4.81 0.70
C PRO A 109 8.35 -5.83 1.77
N ASP A 110 8.99 -6.99 1.81
CA ASP A 110 8.70 -8.07 2.77
C ASP A 110 9.72 -8.03 3.91
N LEU A 111 9.28 -7.72 5.13
CA LEU A 111 10.14 -7.70 6.31
C LEU A 111 10.77 -9.07 6.57
N HIS A 112 10.02 -10.16 6.34
CA HIS A 112 10.56 -11.52 6.49
C HIS A 112 11.74 -11.75 5.55
N TYR A 113 11.59 -11.41 4.27
CA TYR A 113 12.67 -11.52 3.28
C TYR A 113 13.90 -10.69 3.67
N ILE A 114 13.71 -9.46 4.13
CA ILE A 114 14.81 -8.59 4.55
C ILE A 114 15.54 -9.16 5.78
N ALA A 115 14.79 -9.71 6.75
CA ALA A 115 15.36 -10.35 7.94
C ALA A 115 16.12 -11.65 7.60
N GLU A 116 15.59 -12.47 6.69
CA GLU A 116 16.24 -13.68 6.20
C GLU A 116 17.58 -13.34 5.53
N ARG A 117 17.62 -12.31 4.68
CA ARG A 117 18.86 -11.82 4.06
C ARG A 117 19.91 -11.41 5.11
N TYR A 118 19.48 -10.70 6.15
CA TYR A 118 20.35 -10.34 7.26
C TYR A 118 20.93 -11.59 7.96
N MET A 119 20.08 -12.58 8.27
CA MET A 119 20.49 -13.81 8.94
C MET A 119 21.46 -14.67 8.09
N GLU A 120 21.30 -14.65 6.77
CA GLU A 120 22.15 -15.32 5.81
C GLU A 120 23.48 -14.58 5.53
N GLY A 121 23.66 -13.39 6.06
CA GLY A 121 24.82 -12.54 5.79
C GLY A 121 24.87 -11.97 4.36
N ARG A 122 23.73 -11.87 3.67
CA ARG A 122 23.62 -11.46 2.27
C ARG A 122 23.13 -10.02 2.16
N TYR A 123 23.74 -9.23 1.30
CA TYR A 123 23.37 -7.83 1.05
C TYR A 123 23.55 -7.42 -0.41
N GLU A 124 24.27 -8.19 -1.22
CA GLU A 124 24.52 -7.87 -2.63
C GLU A 124 23.31 -8.21 -3.52
N GLY A 125 23.12 -7.42 -4.57
CA GLY A 125 22.08 -7.67 -5.58
C GLY A 125 20.65 -7.43 -5.11
N GLU A 126 20.47 -6.80 -3.97
CA GLU A 126 19.16 -6.45 -3.44
C GLU A 126 18.73 -5.07 -3.95
N GLY A 127 17.44 -4.89 -4.09
CA GLY A 127 16.87 -3.65 -4.62
C GLY A 127 16.82 -3.61 -6.16
N GLY A 128 15.70 -3.10 -6.64
CA GLY A 128 15.46 -2.90 -8.05
C GLY A 128 16.22 -1.70 -8.62
N PRO A 129 15.97 -1.38 -9.90
CA PRO A 129 16.66 -0.29 -10.59
C PRO A 129 16.55 1.08 -9.91
N GLU A 130 15.46 1.33 -9.20
CA GLU A 130 15.27 2.60 -8.47
C GLU A 130 16.18 2.68 -7.24
N ALA A 131 16.25 1.61 -6.44
CA ALA A 131 17.16 1.55 -5.30
C ALA A 131 18.61 1.69 -5.75
N GLN A 132 18.99 1.09 -6.87
CA GLN A 132 20.34 1.20 -7.41
C GLN A 132 20.70 2.60 -7.91
N ARG A 133 19.72 3.48 -8.18
CA ARG A 133 19.95 4.91 -8.47
C ARG A 133 20.23 5.72 -7.20
N ASP A 134 19.81 5.23 -6.04
CA ASP A 134 20.04 5.86 -4.76
C ASP A 134 21.53 5.78 -4.39
N ALA A 135 22.15 6.93 -4.10
CA ALA A 135 23.57 7.01 -3.77
C ALA A 135 23.92 6.33 -2.44
N ASP A 136 22.98 6.35 -1.48
CA ASP A 136 23.19 5.73 -0.18
C ASP A 136 22.98 4.22 -0.26
N TYR A 137 22.05 3.76 -1.09
CA TYR A 137 21.88 2.34 -1.38
C TYR A 137 23.15 1.72 -1.99
N ARG A 138 23.82 2.42 -2.91
CA ARG A 138 25.09 1.95 -3.52
C ARG A 138 26.26 1.85 -2.55
N ARG A 139 26.15 2.40 -1.35
CA ARG A 139 27.16 2.32 -0.28
C ARG A 139 26.92 1.17 0.68
N ILE A 140 25.87 0.37 0.45
CA ILE A 140 25.59 -0.77 1.31
C ILE A 140 26.68 -1.82 1.12
N ASP A 141 27.42 -2.07 2.20
CA ASP A 141 28.59 -2.95 2.26
C ASP A 141 28.45 -4.04 3.33
N SER A 142 27.30 -4.12 3.97
CA SER A 142 27.05 -5.14 5.00
C SER A 142 25.57 -5.48 5.13
N PRO A 143 25.23 -6.69 5.62
CA PRO A 143 23.83 -7.07 5.89
C PRO A 143 23.15 -6.15 6.90
N ALA A 144 23.88 -5.70 7.93
CA ALA A 144 23.34 -4.79 8.94
C ALA A 144 22.99 -3.43 8.33
N LEU A 145 23.81 -2.91 7.43
CA LEU A 145 23.51 -1.65 6.75
C LEU A 145 22.30 -1.79 5.83
N LEU A 146 22.21 -2.88 5.04
CA LEU A 146 21.03 -3.19 4.22
C LEU A 146 19.75 -3.24 5.08
N PHE A 147 19.79 -3.95 6.20
CA PHE A 147 18.65 -4.10 7.11
C PHE A 147 18.18 -2.73 7.66
N ASN A 148 19.11 -1.92 8.17
CA ASN A 148 18.80 -0.58 8.64
C ASN A 148 18.30 0.35 7.54
N PHE A 149 18.89 0.23 6.35
CA PHE A 149 18.50 1.01 5.19
C PHE A 149 17.04 0.70 4.80
N ALA A 150 16.69 -0.57 4.69
CA ALA A 150 15.33 -1.00 4.37
C ALA A 150 14.29 -0.50 5.39
N LEU A 151 14.65 -0.45 6.68
CA LEU A 151 13.74 -0.01 7.74
C LEU A 151 13.58 1.52 7.86
N ARG A 152 14.54 2.32 7.37
CA ARG A 152 14.62 3.75 7.71
C ARG A 152 14.69 4.69 6.51
N SER A 153 15.06 4.17 5.34
CA SER A 153 15.21 4.99 4.14
C SER A 153 13.86 5.23 3.46
N TRP A 154 13.83 6.17 2.56
CA TRP A 154 12.66 6.55 1.75
C TRP A 154 11.42 6.95 2.56
N GLY A 155 11.56 7.19 3.88
CA GLY A 155 10.45 7.54 4.75
C GLY A 155 9.63 6.33 5.22
N HIS A 156 10.21 5.13 5.22
CA HIS A 156 9.56 3.95 5.80
C HIS A 156 9.26 4.16 7.29
N CYS A 157 8.06 3.83 7.68
CA CYS A 157 7.55 3.95 9.04
C CYS A 157 7.28 2.59 9.68
N TYR A 158 6.74 1.63 8.92
CA TYR A 158 6.37 0.32 9.43
C TYR A 158 6.39 -0.73 8.31
N LEU A 159 7.32 -1.68 8.37
CA LEU A 159 7.39 -2.78 7.42
C LEU A 159 6.53 -3.96 7.90
N TYR A 160 5.92 -4.64 6.94
CA TYR A 160 5.09 -5.81 7.16
C TYR A 160 5.80 -7.07 6.66
N ASP A 161 5.55 -8.19 7.33
CA ASP A 161 5.62 -9.51 6.73
C ASP A 161 4.20 -10.03 6.44
N PHE A 162 4.10 -11.23 5.88
CA PHE A 162 2.80 -11.79 5.55
C PHE A 162 1.91 -12.01 6.78
N ALA A 163 2.48 -12.49 7.90
CA ALA A 163 1.72 -12.78 9.11
C ALA A 163 1.14 -11.53 9.74
N GLU A 164 1.93 -10.45 9.80
CA GLU A 164 1.47 -9.16 10.30
C GLU A 164 0.41 -8.54 9.39
N LEU A 165 0.64 -8.57 8.07
CA LEU A 165 -0.33 -8.02 7.11
C LEU A 165 -1.66 -8.78 7.13
N ASP A 166 -1.63 -10.12 7.14
CA ASP A 166 -2.82 -10.97 7.27
C ASP A 166 -3.60 -10.64 8.54
N LEU A 167 -2.90 -10.54 9.68
CA LEU A 167 -3.52 -10.18 10.96
C LEU A 167 -4.25 -8.84 10.88
N ARG A 168 -3.64 -7.79 10.28
CA ARG A 168 -4.26 -6.47 10.19
C ARG A 168 -5.42 -6.43 9.23
N LEU A 169 -5.32 -7.12 8.11
CA LEU A 169 -6.41 -7.23 7.13
C LEU A 169 -7.61 -7.97 7.73
N ARG A 170 -7.39 -9.10 8.44
CA ARG A 170 -8.48 -9.80 9.12
C ARG A 170 -9.12 -8.96 10.24
N GLN A 171 -8.33 -8.21 10.99
CA GLN A 171 -8.86 -7.27 11.99
C GLN A 171 -9.70 -6.15 11.36
N ALA A 172 -9.44 -5.78 10.10
CA ALA A 172 -10.25 -4.82 9.35
C ALA A 172 -11.56 -5.42 8.79
N GLY A 173 -11.68 -6.77 8.77
CA GLY A 173 -12.89 -7.47 8.33
C GLY A 173 -12.71 -8.39 7.12
N PHE A 174 -11.55 -8.39 6.46
CA PHE A 174 -11.31 -9.26 5.30
C PHE A 174 -11.40 -10.74 5.69
N THR A 175 -12.16 -11.50 4.91
CA THR A 175 -12.44 -12.92 5.21
C THR A 175 -11.41 -13.85 4.59
N LYS A 176 -10.85 -13.47 3.44
CA LYS A 176 -9.86 -14.23 2.71
C LYS A 176 -8.64 -13.36 2.43
N VAL A 177 -7.45 -13.84 2.80
CA VAL A 177 -6.17 -13.15 2.61
C VAL A 177 -5.17 -14.16 2.06
N ASP A 178 -4.76 -13.96 0.82
CA ASP A 178 -3.88 -14.89 0.11
C ASP A 178 -2.59 -14.19 -0.35
N ARG A 179 -1.44 -14.86 -0.13
CA ARG A 179 -0.18 -14.44 -0.73
C ARG A 179 -0.19 -14.72 -2.23
N GLN A 180 0.27 -13.76 -3.02
CA GLN A 180 0.31 -13.85 -4.47
C GLN A 180 1.75 -13.80 -5.00
N GLN A 181 1.92 -14.13 -6.27
CA GLN A 181 3.16 -13.92 -7.01
C GLN A 181 3.09 -12.61 -7.80
N LEU A 182 4.26 -12.04 -8.05
CA LEU A 182 4.41 -10.85 -8.88
C LEU A 182 3.71 -11.05 -10.24
N GLY A 183 2.86 -10.11 -10.60
CA GLY A 183 2.11 -10.11 -11.88
C GLY A 183 1.05 -11.20 -12.01
N LYS A 184 0.80 -12.04 -10.99
CA LYS A 184 -0.19 -13.12 -11.01
C LYS A 184 -1.40 -12.77 -10.17
N SER A 185 -2.60 -13.01 -10.72
CA SER A 185 -3.88 -12.90 -10.01
C SER A 185 -4.90 -13.81 -10.68
N LEU A 186 -5.92 -14.21 -9.92
CA LEU A 186 -7.13 -14.84 -10.47
C LEU A 186 -8.11 -13.79 -11.02
N HIS A 187 -7.91 -12.52 -10.71
CA HIS A 187 -8.71 -11.39 -11.18
C HIS A 187 -7.98 -10.71 -12.34
N PRO A 188 -8.53 -10.75 -13.57
CA PRO A 188 -7.89 -10.15 -14.75
C PRO A 188 -7.48 -8.68 -14.56
N GLU A 189 -8.27 -7.93 -13.79
CA GLU A 189 -8.03 -6.51 -13.47
C GLU A 189 -6.77 -6.27 -12.63
N LEU A 190 -6.29 -7.30 -11.91
CA LEU A 190 -5.15 -7.20 -11.00
C LEU A 190 -3.88 -7.84 -11.55
N VAL A 191 -3.94 -8.43 -12.76
CA VAL A 191 -2.79 -9.08 -13.40
C VAL A 191 -1.79 -8.03 -13.89
N GLY A 192 -0.53 -8.17 -13.48
CA GLY A 192 0.58 -7.38 -14.02
C GLY A 192 0.57 -5.89 -13.63
N LEU A 193 -0.07 -5.53 -12.52
CA LEU A 193 -0.14 -4.14 -12.06
C LEU A 193 1.15 -3.65 -11.40
N GLU A 194 1.94 -4.56 -10.80
CA GLU A 194 3.16 -4.18 -10.11
C GLU A 194 4.19 -3.62 -11.09
N GLN A 195 4.78 -2.50 -10.72
CA GLN A 195 5.82 -1.81 -11.47
C GLN A 195 7.23 -2.06 -10.89
N ARG A 196 7.29 -2.66 -9.69
CA ARG A 196 8.52 -2.84 -8.93
C ARG A 196 8.81 -4.31 -8.71
N ALA A 197 9.92 -4.79 -9.25
CA ALA A 197 10.37 -6.18 -9.09
C ALA A 197 10.77 -6.53 -7.65
N GLU A 198 11.07 -5.51 -6.84
CA GLU A 198 11.39 -5.62 -5.42
C GLU A 198 10.18 -5.76 -4.51
N SER A 199 8.97 -5.68 -5.01
CA SER A 199 7.75 -6.00 -4.27
C SER A 199 7.72 -7.50 -3.95
N ARG A 200 8.21 -7.86 -2.75
CA ARG A 200 8.36 -9.26 -2.29
C ARG A 200 7.15 -9.75 -1.51
N LEU A 201 6.41 -8.86 -0.89
CA LEU A 201 5.15 -9.16 -0.21
C LEU A 201 3.99 -8.68 -1.09
N ILE A 202 3.31 -9.63 -1.71
CA ILE A 202 2.13 -9.37 -2.54
C ILE A 202 0.97 -10.16 -1.97
N VAL A 203 -0.11 -9.47 -1.66
CA VAL A 203 -1.29 -10.05 -0.98
C VAL A 203 -2.56 -9.57 -1.66
N GLU A 204 -3.51 -10.49 -1.82
CA GLU A 204 -4.89 -10.18 -2.17
C GLU A 204 -5.79 -10.48 -0.98
N ALA A 205 -6.61 -9.49 -0.59
CA ALA A 205 -7.57 -9.58 0.48
C ALA A 205 -8.98 -9.36 -0.08
N THR A 206 -9.88 -10.32 0.15
CA THR A 206 -11.28 -10.31 -0.33
C THR A 206 -12.22 -9.97 0.82
N LYS A 207 -13.18 -9.09 0.56
CA LYS A 207 -14.26 -8.72 1.47
C LYS A 207 -15.28 -9.85 1.66
#